data_c03b6bf2223364e6560cae29510c3013
#
_entry.id   c03b6bf2223364e6560cae29510c3013
#
_cell.length_a   1.000
_cell.length_b   1.000
_cell.length_c   1.000
_cell.angle_alpha   90.00
_cell.angle_beta   90.00
_cell.angle_gamma   90.00
#
_symmetry.space_group_name_H-M   'P 1'
#
loop_
_entity.id
_entity.type
_entity.pdbx_description
1 polymer ?
#
loop_
_entity_poly.entity_id
_entity_poly.type
_entity_poly.pdbx_seq_one_letter_code
_entity_poly.pdbx_strand_id
1 'polypeptide(L)'
;MNATTQAPLDGRSARWAQHREQRRAELLDVARHLIHDRGPDVTMEDIAAASGTSKSIVYRYFSDKAQLQQELGRSILATMHRRLLQELEDLEAGGATPGAPERIHAMIRAYVETAERSPGVYRFIIRPSDGLNHFLDSVSRLIATFLPDSVPAPQMWAHGAVGFVEGSVDAWMTQQETHASDPTTPAPLDADDVVTHLTSWLMKGMHP
;
A
#
# COMPACT_ATOMS: atom_id res chain seq x y z
N MET A 1 39.68 23.47 -4.45
CA MET A 1 38.33 23.52 -5.03
C MET A 1 38.34 22.59 -6.25
N ASN A 2 37.94 21.33 -6.06
CA ASN A 2 37.79 20.36 -7.16
C ASN A 2 36.32 20.19 -7.44
N ALA A 3 35.86 20.83 -8.51
CA ALA A 3 34.55 20.60 -9.07
C ALA A 3 34.56 19.23 -9.77
N THR A 4 33.94 18.22 -9.18
CA THR A 4 33.67 16.94 -9.83
C THR A 4 32.63 17.17 -10.91
N THR A 5 33.04 17.35 -12.14
CA THR A 5 32.16 17.39 -13.31
C THR A 5 31.59 16.00 -13.50
N GLN A 6 30.33 15.81 -13.13
CA GLN A 6 29.54 14.63 -13.54
C GLN A 6 29.44 14.66 -15.06
N ALA A 7 30.01 13.68 -15.73
CA ALA A 7 29.89 13.51 -17.17
C ALA A 7 28.40 13.30 -17.51
N PRO A 8 27.87 13.90 -18.59
CA PRO A 8 26.49 13.69 -19.04
C PRO A 8 26.32 12.19 -19.37
N LEU A 9 25.30 11.56 -18.76
CA LEU A 9 24.91 10.19 -19.10
C LEU A 9 24.69 10.13 -20.62
N ASP A 10 25.47 9.27 -21.29
CA ASP A 10 25.34 9.06 -22.74
C ASP A 10 23.87 8.76 -23.04
N GLY A 11 23.26 9.42 -24.00
CA GLY A 11 21.84 9.30 -24.37
C GLY A 11 21.41 7.86 -24.69
N ARG A 12 22.38 6.97 -24.92
CA ARG A 12 22.19 5.53 -25.07
C ARG A 12 21.95 4.89 -23.69
N SER A 13 22.74 5.23 -22.68
CA SER A 13 22.59 4.74 -21.29
C SER A 13 21.28 5.19 -20.69
N ALA A 14 20.84 6.43 -20.94
CA ALA A 14 19.56 6.94 -20.46
C ALA A 14 18.37 6.18 -21.09
N ARG A 15 18.40 5.91 -22.40
CA ARG A 15 17.37 5.11 -23.09
C ARG A 15 17.30 3.67 -22.59
N TRP A 16 18.44 3.05 -22.32
CA TRP A 16 18.49 1.70 -21.74
C TRP A 16 17.92 1.65 -20.32
N ALA A 17 18.25 2.64 -19.49
CA ALA A 17 17.69 2.76 -18.14
C ALA A 17 16.16 2.94 -18.19
N GLN A 18 15.66 3.81 -19.05
CA GLN A 18 14.23 4.03 -19.24
C GLN A 18 13.49 2.77 -19.71
N HIS A 19 14.04 2.06 -20.72
CA HIS A 19 13.44 0.82 -21.21
C HIS A 19 13.44 -0.27 -20.13
N ARG A 20 14.51 -0.36 -19.32
CA ARG A 20 14.58 -1.30 -18.20
C ARG A 20 13.51 -1.00 -17.14
N GLU A 21 13.30 0.27 -16.80
CA GLU A 21 12.31 0.68 -15.83
C GLU A 21 10.89 0.44 -16.35
N GLN A 22 10.64 0.76 -17.61
CA GLN A 22 9.36 0.46 -18.27
C GLN A 22 9.06 -1.04 -18.22
N ARG A 23 10.03 -1.90 -18.55
CA ARG A 23 9.83 -3.35 -18.51
C ARG A 23 9.59 -3.87 -17.10
N ARG A 24 10.25 -3.26 -16.11
CA ARG A 24 10.00 -3.56 -14.69
C ARG A 24 8.57 -3.22 -14.28
N ALA A 25 8.09 -2.05 -14.67
CA ALA A 25 6.72 -1.61 -14.40
C ALA A 25 5.68 -2.53 -15.06
N GLU A 26 5.91 -2.96 -16.30
CA GLU A 26 5.05 -3.91 -17.00
C GLU A 26 4.96 -5.26 -16.26
N LEU A 27 6.10 -5.80 -15.82
CA LEU A 27 6.15 -7.06 -15.05
C LEU A 27 5.45 -6.92 -13.70
N LEU A 28 5.58 -5.79 -13.04
CA LEU A 28 4.90 -5.51 -11.78
C LEU A 28 3.39 -5.41 -11.96
N ASP A 29 2.93 -4.81 -13.06
CA ASP A 29 1.51 -4.71 -13.38
C ASP A 29 0.91 -6.08 -13.73
N VAL A 30 1.62 -6.90 -14.51
CA VAL A 30 1.23 -8.31 -14.76
C VAL A 30 1.12 -9.09 -13.46
N ALA A 31 2.11 -8.94 -12.56
CA ALA A 31 2.08 -9.60 -11.25
C ALA A 31 0.88 -9.15 -10.42
N ARG A 32 0.59 -7.85 -10.39
CA ARG A 32 -0.56 -7.27 -9.68
C ARG A 32 -1.89 -7.85 -10.17
N HIS A 33 -2.11 -7.88 -11.49
CA HIS A 33 -3.33 -8.45 -12.07
C HIS A 33 -3.45 -9.94 -11.79
N LEU A 34 -2.36 -10.68 -11.97
CA LEU A 34 -2.36 -12.12 -11.73
C LEU A 34 -2.67 -12.47 -10.26
N ILE A 35 -2.11 -11.70 -9.32
CA ILE A 35 -2.38 -11.86 -7.90
C ILE A 35 -3.82 -11.44 -7.55
N HIS A 36 -4.35 -10.40 -8.20
CA HIS A 36 -5.76 -10.03 -8.08
C HIS A 36 -6.69 -11.17 -8.49
N ASP A 37 -6.40 -11.81 -9.62
CA ASP A 37 -7.27 -12.83 -10.23
C ASP A 37 -7.13 -14.20 -9.57
N ARG A 38 -5.91 -14.58 -9.16
CA ARG A 38 -5.58 -15.93 -8.67
C ARG A 38 -5.27 -16.02 -7.18
N GLY A 39 -5.21 -14.87 -6.51
CA GLY A 39 -4.88 -14.80 -5.08
C GLY A 39 -3.38 -14.73 -4.78
N PRO A 40 -3.03 -14.75 -3.47
CA PRO A 40 -1.69 -14.45 -2.99
C PRO A 40 -0.66 -15.56 -3.19
N ASP A 41 -1.07 -16.76 -3.65
CA ASP A 41 -0.18 -17.91 -3.81
C ASP A 41 0.57 -17.94 -5.15
N VAL A 42 0.31 -16.95 -6.01
CA VAL A 42 1.02 -16.75 -7.28
C VAL A 42 2.53 -16.87 -7.11
N THR A 43 3.17 -17.64 -8.00
CA THR A 43 4.60 -17.88 -8.02
C THR A 43 5.32 -17.00 -9.04
N MET A 44 6.66 -16.92 -8.95
CA MET A 44 7.46 -16.22 -9.96
C MET A 44 7.38 -16.88 -11.34
N GLU A 45 7.11 -18.18 -11.39
CA GLU A 45 6.86 -18.96 -12.60
C GLU A 45 5.54 -18.57 -13.26
N ASP A 46 4.49 -18.39 -12.47
CA ASP A 46 3.19 -17.95 -12.98
C ASP A 46 3.28 -16.55 -13.59
N ILE A 47 4.04 -15.65 -12.96
CA ILE A 47 4.29 -14.30 -13.47
C ILE A 47 5.08 -14.35 -14.78
N ALA A 48 6.08 -15.22 -14.88
CA ALA A 48 6.85 -15.40 -16.11
C ALA A 48 5.95 -15.89 -17.25
N ALA A 49 5.12 -16.90 -16.99
CA ALA A 49 4.17 -17.41 -17.95
C ALA A 49 3.15 -16.35 -18.39
N ALA A 50 2.54 -15.62 -17.46
CA ALA A 50 1.57 -14.56 -17.74
C ALA A 50 2.17 -13.37 -18.51
N SER A 51 3.44 -13.05 -18.28
CA SER A 51 4.15 -11.95 -18.99
C SER A 51 4.78 -12.39 -20.33
N GLY A 52 4.59 -13.64 -20.75
CA GLY A 52 5.19 -14.18 -21.97
C GLY A 52 6.72 -14.19 -21.98
N THR A 53 7.33 -14.33 -20.80
CA THR A 53 8.79 -14.30 -20.66
C THR A 53 9.33 -15.52 -19.91
N SER A 54 10.65 -15.65 -19.80
CA SER A 54 11.27 -16.71 -19.03
C SER A 54 11.40 -16.36 -17.55
N LYS A 55 11.42 -17.35 -16.67
CA LYS A 55 11.69 -17.23 -15.25
C LYS A 55 12.97 -16.42 -14.97
N SER A 56 14.05 -16.67 -15.73
CA SER A 56 15.32 -15.96 -15.58
C SER A 56 15.21 -14.47 -15.88
N ILE A 57 14.30 -14.06 -16.75
CA ILE A 57 14.02 -12.63 -17.00
C ILE A 57 13.29 -12.01 -15.82
N VAL A 58 12.28 -12.66 -15.25
CA VAL A 58 11.59 -12.15 -14.06
C VAL A 58 12.57 -11.98 -12.90
N TYR A 59 13.40 -12.99 -12.62
CA TYR A 59 14.42 -12.91 -11.57
C TYR A 59 15.52 -11.87 -11.79
N ARG A 60 15.70 -11.41 -13.02
CA ARG A 60 16.60 -10.27 -13.30
C ARG A 60 16.04 -8.93 -12.84
N TYR A 61 14.70 -8.81 -12.72
CA TYR A 61 14.01 -7.60 -12.25
C TYR A 61 13.64 -7.66 -10.77
N PHE A 62 13.30 -8.84 -10.29
CA PHE A 62 12.94 -9.10 -8.89
C PHE A 62 13.71 -10.31 -8.39
N SER A 63 14.67 -10.11 -7.50
CA SER A 63 15.59 -11.16 -7.02
C SER A 63 14.83 -12.34 -6.39
N ASP A 64 13.69 -12.06 -5.77
CA ASP A 64 12.85 -13.01 -5.08
C ASP A 64 11.41 -12.49 -4.91
N LYS A 65 10.56 -13.32 -4.30
CA LYS A 65 9.17 -12.96 -4.02
C LYS A 65 9.03 -11.84 -2.98
N ALA A 66 9.97 -11.71 -2.05
CA ALA A 66 9.96 -10.64 -1.04
C ALA A 66 10.25 -9.27 -1.69
N GLN A 67 11.18 -9.19 -2.63
CA GLN A 67 11.41 -7.97 -3.40
C GLN A 67 10.20 -7.60 -4.26
N LEU A 68 9.56 -8.56 -4.91
CA LEU A 68 8.31 -8.33 -5.64
C LEU A 68 7.23 -7.77 -4.72
N GLN A 69 7.05 -8.35 -3.54
CA GLN A 69 6.09 -7.90 -2.52
C GLN A 69 6.39 -6.45 -2.09
N GLN A 70 7.64 -6.12 -1.83
CA GLN A 70 8.07 -4.77 -1.48
C GLN A 70 7.76 -3.76 -2.58
N GLU A 71 8.03 -4.10 -3.84
CA GLU A 71 7.77 -3.22 -4.98
C GLU A 71 6.26 -3.03 -5.21
N LEU A 72 5.49 -4.09 -5.07
CA LEU A 72 4.04 -4.03 -5.18
C LEU A 72 3.45 -3.18 -4.05
N GLY A 73 3.93 -3.35 -2.82
CA GLY A 73 3.56 -2.51 -1.68
C GLY A 73 3.87 -1.04 -1.91
N ARG A 74 5.05 -0.69 -2.43
CA ARG A 74 5.39 0.70 -2.80
C ARG A 74 4.46 1.28 -3.86
N SER A 75 4.12 0.50 -4.88
CA SER A 75 3.20 0.95 -5.95
C SER A 75 1.81 1.24 -5.40
N ILE A 76 1.32 0.39 -4.49
CA ILE A 76 0.03 0.58 -3.83
C ILE A 76 0.06 1.79 -2.90
N LEU A 77 1.11 1.94 -2.08
CA LEU A 77 1.28 3.11 -1.22
C LEU A 77 1.28 4.42 -2.04
N ALA A 78 1.97 4.45 -3.18
CA ALA A 78 1.96 5.60 -4.06
C ALA A 78 0.55 5.89 -4.63
N THR A 79 -0.24 4.85 -4.89
CA THR A 79 -1.63 5.01 -5.35
C THR A 79 -2.54 5.51 -4.22
N MET A 80 -2.41 4.96 -3.02
CA MET A 80 -3.13 5.43 -1.82
C MET A 80 -2.80 6.89 -1.51
N HIS A 81 -1.52 7.26 -1.59
CA HIS A 81 -1.09 8.64 -1.36
C HIS A 81 -1.71 9.61 -2.38
N ARG A 82 -1.75 9.25 -3.66
CA ARG A 82 -2.42 10.11 -4.68
C ARG A 82 -3.91 10.27 -4.41
N ARG A 83 -4.61 9.21 -3.99
CA ARG A 83 -6.04 9.27 -3.62
C ARG A 83 -6.26 10.14 -2.39
N LEU A 84 -5.42 9.98 -1.37
CA LEU A 84 -5.45 10.84 -0.20
C LEU A 84 -5.32 12.33 -0.57
N LEU A 85 -4.31 12.67 -1.39
CA LEU A 85 -4.12 14.06 -1.83
C LEU A 85 -5.33 14.56 -2.60
N GLN A 86 -5.90 13.77 -3.51
CA GLN A 86 -7.09 14.15 -4.26
C GLN A 86 -8.29 14.41 -3.34
N GLU A 87 -8.54 13.51 -2.37
CA GLU A 87 -9.64 13.69 -1.40
C GLU A 87 -9.48 14.95 -0.55
N LEU A 88 -8.25 15.26 -0.14
CA LEU A 88 -7.96 16.49 0.61
C LEU A 88 -8.12 17.75 -0.27
N GLU A 89 -7.69 17.71 -1.53
CA GLU A 89 -7.91 18.80 -2.50
C GLU A 89 -9.41 19.04 -2.75
N ASP A 90 -10.20 17.98 -2.87
CA ASP A 90 -11.65 18.07 -3.06
C ASP A 90 -12.35 18.71 -1.84
N LEU A 91 -11.90 18.38 -0.62
CA LEU A 91 -12.38 19.01 0.61
C LEU A 91 -12.02 20.51 0.67
N GLU A 92 -10.79 20.86 0.31
CA GLU A 92 -10.32 22.26 0.27
C GLU A 92 -11.08 23.07 -0.79
N ALA A 93 -11.33 22.49 -1.96
CA ALA A 93 -12.14 23.11 -3.01
C ALA A 93 -13.59 23.34 -2.56
N GLY A 94 -14.11 22.50 -1.68
CA GLY A 94 -15.40 22.67 -1.00
C GLY A 94 -15.42 23.70 0.12
N GLY A 95 -14.27 24.38 0.39
CA GLY A 95 -14.12 25.42 1.42
C GLY A 95 -13.79 24.88 2.82
N ALA A 96 -13.48 23.60 2.96
CA ALA A 96 -13.00 23.01 4.21
C ALA A 96 -11.48 23.18 4.36
N THR A 97 -11.00 23.21 5.60
CA THR A 97 -9.56 23.07 5.89
C THR A 97 -9.36 21.75 6.61
N PRO A 98 -8.89 20.69 5.90
CA PRO A 98 -8.77 19.37 6.50
C PRO A 98 -7.81 19.37 7.69
N GLY A 99 -8.31 18.98 8.86
CA GLY A 99 -7.53 18.77 10.07
C GLY A 99 -6.97 17.35 10.16
N ALA A 100 -6.42 16.98 11.32
CA ALA A 100 -5.91 15.64 11.56
C ALA A 100 -7.01 14.55 11.44
N PRO A 101 -8.25 14.76 11.92
CA PRO A 101 -9.31 13.76 11.79
C PRO A 101 -9.65 13.44 10.34
N GLU A 102 -9.81 14.45 9.49
CA GLU A 102 -10.15 14.28 8.06
C GLU A 102 -9.01 13.57 7.32
N ARG A 103 -7.77 13.92 7.61
CA ARG A 103 -6.57 13.30 7.02
C ARG A 103 -6.45 11.82 7.42
N ILE A 104 -6.66 11.50 8.70
CA ILE A 104 -6.63 10.12 9.20
C ILE A 104 -7.79 9.32 8.58
N HIS A 105 -8.99 9.91 8.51
CA HIS A 105 -10.15 9.28 7.87
C HIS A 105 -9.87 8.94 6.41
N ALA A 106 -9.35 9.87 5.63
CA ALA A 106 -9.02 9.69 4.22
C ALA A 106 -7.93 8.61 4.02
N MET A 107 -6.93 8.55 4.93
CA MET A 107 -5.89 7.51 4.88
C MET A 107 -6.46 6.11 5.16
N ILE A 108 -7.30 5.97 6.19
CA ILE A 108 -7.96 4.70 6.52
C ILE A 108 -8.88 4.28 5.38
N ARG A 109 -9.67 5.19 4.82
CA ARG A 109 -10.53 4.94 3.65
C ARG A 109 -9.73 4.40 2.48
N ALA A 110 -8.63 5.07 2.10
CA ALA A 110 -7.77 4.62 1.00
C ALA A 110 -7.21 3.21 1.23
N TYR A 111 -6.91 2.86 2.47
CA TYR A 111 -6.42 1.53 2.85
C TYR A 111 -7.52 0.47 2.78
N VAL A 112 -8.67 0.71 3.41
CA VAL A 112 -9.84 -0.20 3.43
C VAL A 112 -10.33 -0.48 2.00
N GLU A 113 -10.53 0.57 1.19
CA GLU A 113 -10.92 0.41 -0.21
C GLU A 113 -9.91 -0.39 -1.03
N THR A 114 -8.61 -0.26 -0.74
CA THR A 114 -7.57 -1.02 -1.43
C THR A 114 -7.66 -2.50 -1.07
N ALA A 115 -7.89 -2.83 0.21
CA ALA A 115 -8.09 -4.20 0.67
C ALA A 115 -9.36 -4.83 0.05
N GLU A 116 -10.47 -4.09 0.06
CA GLU A 116 -11.75 -4.55 -0.48
C GLU A 116 -11.71 -4.78 -2.00
N ARG A 117 -11.13 -3.84 -2.75
CA ARG A 117 -11.05 -3.95 -4.22
C ARG A 117 -10.16 -5.08 -4.72
N SER A 118 -9.18 -5.48 -3.95
CA SER A 118 -8.21 -6.49 -4.36
C SER A 118 -7.73 -7.34 -3.18
N PRO A 119 -8.60 -8.21 -2.63
CA PRO A 119 -8.26 -9.06 -1.48
C PRO A 119 -6.99 -9.89 -1.70
N GLY A 120 -6.80 -10.44 -2.91
CA GLY A 120 -5.62 -11.21 -3.26
C GLY A 120 -4.32 -10.41 -3.15
N VAL A 121 -4.33 -9.17 -3.66
CA VAL A 121 -3.17 -8.26 -3.59
C VAL A 121 -2.93 -7.82 -2.14
N TYR A 122 -3.97 -7.47 -1.40
CA TYR A 122 -3.87 -7.15 0.01
C TYR A 122 -3.19 -8.29 0.78
N ARG A 123 -3.73 -9.52 0.69
CA ARG A 123 -3.16 -10.69 1.37
C ARG A 123 -1.75 -11.04 0.91
N PHE A 124 -1.40 -10.74 -0.33
CA PHE A 124 -0.04 -10.92 -0.81
C PHE A 124 0.94 -9.98 -0.12
N ILE A 125 0.55 -8.71 0.07
CA ILE A 125 1.42 -7.66 0.64
C ILE A 125 1.58 -7.83 2.15
N ILE A 126 0.52 -8.19 2.89
CA ILE A 126 0.55 -8.33 4.34
C ILE A 126 1.19 -9.65 4.83
N ARG A 127 1.57 -10.56 3.93
CA ARG A 127 2.29 -11.78 4.34
C ARG A 127 3.57 -11.42 5.10
N PRO A 128 3.84 -12.07 6.25
CA PRO A 128 5.05 -11.82 7.03
C PRO A 128 6.31 -11.98 6.17
N SER A 129 7.04 -10.90 6.00
CA SER A 129 8.27 -10.84 5.22
C SER A 129 9.00 -9.52 5.47
N ASP A 130 10.23 -9.40 5.04
CA ASP A 130 10.95 -8.13 5.03
C ASP A 130 10.25 -7.07 4.16
N GLY A 131 9.53 -7.50 3.12
CA GLY A 131 8.73 -6.62 2.28
C GLY A 131 7.58 -5.95 3.04
N LEU A 132 6.88 -6.69 3.91
CA LEU A 132 5.83 -6.15 4.77
C LEU A 132 6.38 -5.14 5.76
N ASN A 133 7.44 -5.48 6.50
CA ASN A 133 8.06 -4.58 7.47
C ASN A 133 8.44 -3.25 6.80
N HIS A 134 9.06 -3.30 5.62
CA HIS A 134 9.42 -2.11 4.87
C HIS A 134 8.19 -1.29 4.42
N PHE A 135 7.10 -1.96 4.04
CA PHE A 135 5.84 -1.32 3.69
C PHE A 135 5.24 -0.57 4.89
N LEU A 136 5.08 -1.26 6.03
CA LEU A 136 4.52 -0.68 7.26
C LEU A 136 5.35 0.51 7.78
N ASP A 137 6.68 0.41 7.73
CA ASP A 137 7.59 1.52 8.06
C ASP A 137 7.38 2.73 7.15
N SER A 138 7.16 2.51 5.87
CA SER A 138 6.93 3.58 4.90
C SER A 138 5.59 4.29 5.15
N VAL A 139 4.54 3.52 5.47
CA VAL A 139 3.22 4.06 5.87
C VAL A 139 3.34 4.86 7.16
N SER A 140 4.01 4.32 8.19
CA SER A 140 4.19 5.00 9.48
C SER A 140 4.93 6.33 9.34
N ARG A 141 5.99 6.38 8.52
CA ARG A 141 6.70 7.64 8.23
C ARG A 141 5.79 8.66 7.54
N LEU A 142 4.98 8.24 6.58
CA LEU A 142 4.04 9.11 5.91
C LEU A 142 3.01 9.68 6.89
N ILE A 143 2.39 8.84 7.72
CA ILE A 143 1.43 9.26 8.75
C ILE A 143 2.04 10.28 9.68
N ALA A 144 3.26 10.04 10.18
CA ALA A 144 3.93 10.95 11.10
C ALA A 144 4.09 12.38 10.56
N THR A 145 4.16 12.56 9.23
CA THR A 145 4.23 13.90 8.61
C THR A 145 2.93 14.69 8.67
N PHE A 146 1.79 14.03 8.91
CA PHE A 146 0.48 14.65 8.99
C PHE A 146 -0.02 14.88 10.42
N LEU A 147 0.70 14.35 11.42
CA LEU A 147 0.31 14.51 12.81
C LEU A 147 0.56 15.93 13.30
N PRO A 148 -0.31 16.49 14.17
CA PRO A 148 -0.07 17.75 14.84
C PRO A 148 1.19 17.70 15.71
N ASP A 149 1.88 18.83 15.85
CA ASP A 149 3.06 18.97 16.74
C ASP A 149 2.76 18.66 18.22
N SER A 150 1.48 18.70 18.60
CA SER A 150 1.01 18.36 19.94
C SER A 150 1.02 16.86 20.26
N VAL A 151 1.15 16.00 19.24
CA VAL A 151 1.18 14.54 19.46
C VAL A 151 2.56 14.13 20.00
N PRO A 152 2.65 13.61 21.23
CA PRO A 152 3.93 13.16 21.77
C PRO A 152 4.41 11.91 21.00
N ALA A 153 5.71 11.85 20.72
CA ALA A 153 6.36 10.74 20.03
C ALA A 153 5.63 10.32 18.73
N PRO A 154 5.51 11.21 17.72
CA PRO A 154 4.65 11.00 16.54
C PRO A 154 5.02 9.73 15.76
N GLN A 155 6.29 9.34 15.73
CA GLN A 155 6.73 8.11 15.08
C GLN A 155 6.19 6.85 15.79
N MET A 156 6.22 6.84 17.12
CA MET A 156 5.70 5.73 17.92
C MET A 156 4.18 5.62 17.78
N TRP A 157 3.49 6.76 17.82
CA TRP A 157 2.04 6.81 17.62
C TRP A 157 1.67 6.27 16.23
N ALA A 158 2.36 6.74 15.17
CA ALA A 158 2.10 6.31 13.81
C ALA A 158 2.33 4.79 13.62
N HIS A 159 3.37 4.22 14.22
CA HIS A 159 3.60 2.77 14.21
C HIS A 159 2.46 2.00 14.89
N GLY A 160 2.03 2.46 16.06
CA GLY A 160 0.90 1.86 16.78
C GLY A 160 -0.40 1.95 15.99
N ALA A 161 -0.68 3.10 15.37
CA ALA A 161 -1.84 3.33 14.53
C ALA A 161 -1.86 2.41 13.30
N VAL A 162 -0.72 2.25 12.62
CA VAL A 162 -0.58 1.36 11.46
C VAL A 162 -0.86 -0.08 11.87
N GLY A 163 -0.25 -0.58 12.93
CA GLY A 163 -0.48 -1.96 13.40
C GLY A 163 -1.93 -2.18 13.85
N PHE A 164 -2.55 -1.18 14.49
CA PHE A 164 -3.95 -1.25 14.88
C PHE A 164 -4.89 -1.33 13.66
N VAL A 165 -4.69 -0.47 12.66
CA VAL A 165 -5.50 -0.45 11.44
C VAL A 165 -5.29 -1.72 10.62
N GLU A 166 -4.03 -2.14 10.44
CA GLU A 166 -3.68 -3.35 9.70
C GLU A 166 -4.35 -4.59 10.31
N GLY A 167 -4.17 -4.82 11.61
CA GLY A 167 -4.77 -5.96 12.29
C GLY A 167 -6.31 -5.93 12.29
N SER A 168 -6.92 -4.74 12.40
CA SER A 168 -8.38 -4.58 12.35
C SER A 168 -8.93 -4.87 10.95
N VAL A 169 -8.28 -4.40 9.90
CA VAL A 169 -8.69 -4.66 8.52
C VAL A 169 -8.47 -6.12 8.14
N ASP A 170 -7.39 -6.76 8.59
CA ASP A 170 -7.18 -8.20 8.37
C ASP A 170 -8.26 -9.05 9.04
N ALA A 171 -8.65 -8.71 10.26
CA ALA A 171 -9.75 -9.36 10.95
C ALA A 171 -11.09 -9.17 10.22
N TRP A 172 -11.37 -7.96 9.74
CA TRP A 172 -12.56 -7.66 8.96
C TRP A 172 -12.60 -8.42 7.63
N MET A 173 -11.50 -8.45 6.88
CA MET A 173 -11.39 -9.23 5.63
C MET A 173 -11.60 -10.73 5.87
N THR A 174 -11.11 -11.25 6.99
CA THR A 174 -11.33 -12.64 7.38
C THR A 174 -12.80 -12.90 7.71
N GLN A 175 -13.50 -11.98 8.35
CA GLN A 175 -14.96 -12.09 8.60
C GLN A 175 -15.74 -12.08 7.28
N GLN A 176 -15.37 -11.25 6.32
CA GLN A 176 -16.03 -11.23 5.00
C GLN A 176 -15.90 -12.57 4.28
N GLU A 177 -14.70 -13.16 4.26
CA GLU A 177 -14.45 -14.47 3.66
C GLU A 177 -15.21 -15.59 4.37
N THR A 178 -15.28 -15.53 5.70
CA THR A 178 -16.04 -16.49 6.51
C THR A 178 -17.52 -16.40 6.20
N HIS A 179 -18.06 -15.18 6.16
CA HIS A 179 -19.48 -14.96 5.85
C HIS A 179 -19.84 -15.36 4.41
N ALA A 180 -18.94 -15.08 3.45
CA ALA A 180 -19.12 -15.51 2.06
C ALA A 180 -19.13 -17.04 1.92
N SER A 181 -18.38 -17.74 2.77
CA SER A 181 -18.30 -19.22 2.79
C SER A 181 -19.45 -19.85 3.60
N ASP A 182 -19.88 -19.17 4.65
CA ASP A 182 -20.99 -19.59 5.53
C ASP A 182 -21.87 -18.37 5.88
N PRO A 183 -22.97 -18.14 5.11
CA PRO A 183 -23.90 -17.03 5.34
C PRO A 183 -24.67 -17.10 6.67
N THR A 184 -24.54 -18.17 7.46
CA THR A 184 -25.12 -18.25 8.79
C THR A 184 -24.33 -17.50 9.86
N THR A 185 -23.07 -17.13 9.56
CA THR A 185 -22.25 -16.29 10.42
C THR A 185 -22.74 -14.83 10.41
N PRO A 186 -22.47 -14.05 11.46
CA PRO A 186 -22.83 -12.64 11.48
C PRO A 186 -22.30 -11.89 10.25
N ALA A 187 -23.13 -11.06 9.63
CA ALA A 187 -22.69 -10.21 8.53
C ALA A 187 -21.59 -9.25 9.01
N PRO A 188 -20.47 -9.13 8.26
CA PRO A 188 -19.44 -8.16 8.58
C PRO A 188 -19.96 -6.73 8.38
N LEU A 189 -19.29 -5.77 9.01
CA LEU A 189 -19.52 -4.35 8.76
C LEU A 189 -19.24 -4.02 7.29
N ASP A 190 -19.90 -3.02 6.76
CA ASP A 190 -19.52 -2.46 5.47
C ASP A 190 -18.23 -1.63 5.57
N ALA A 191 -17.63 -1.30 4.42
CA ALA A 191 -16.35 -0.60 4.38
C ALA A 191 -16.42 0.81 5.00
N ASP A 192 -17.51 1.54 4.80
CA ASP A 192 -17.71 2.89 5.35
C ASP A 192 -17.84 2.87 6.87
N ASP A 193 -18.55 1.89 7.41
CA ASP A 193 -18.64 1.67 8.86
C ASP A 193 -17.28 1.32 9.47
N VAL A 194 -16.50 0.45 8.81
CA VAL A 194 -15.14 0.12 9.26
C VAL A 194 -14.25 1.37 9.30
N VAL A 195 -14.27 2.18 8.25
CA VAL A 195 -13.49 3.43 8.19
C VAL A 195 -13.90 4.37 9.32
N THR A 196 -15.19 4.54 9.54
CA THR A 196 -15.75 5.41 10.59
C THR A 196 -15.34 4.95 11.98
N HIS A 197 -15.44 3.65 12.27
CA HIS A 197 -15.06 3.10 13.57
C HIS A 197 -13.55 3.23 13.84
N LEU A 198 -12.71 2.82 12.88
CA LEU A 198 -11.26 2.92 13.01
C LEU A 198 -10.79 4.35 13.22
N THR A 199 -11.34 5.30 12.45
CA THR A 199 -11.06 6.74 12.63
C THR A 199 -11.44 7.19 14.04
N SER A 200 -12.67 6.87 14.49
CA SER A 200 -13.16 7.27 15.81
C SER A 200 -12.30 6.71 16.95
N TRP A 201 -11.87 5.46 16.86
CA TRP A 201 -11.03 4.82 17.89
C TRP A 201 -9.64 5.44 17.95
N LEU A 202 -9.00 5.70 16.81
CA LEU A 202 -7.70 6.37 16.77
C LEU A 202 -7.77 7.81 17.30
N MET A 203 -8.82 8.54 16.91
CA MET A 203 -8.99 9.93 17.37
C MET A 203 -9.25 10.03 18.87
N LYS A 204 -9.99 9.09 19.47
CA LYS A 204 -10.20 9.05 20.93
C LYS A 204 -8.90 8.74 21.68
N GLY A 205 -8.02 7.93 21.10
CA GLY A 205 -6.70 7.64 21.68
C GLY A 205 -5.68 8.77 21.52
N MET A 206 -5.95 9.80 20.69
CA MET A 206 -5.10 10.99 20.55
C MET A 206 -5.35 12.05 21.63
N HIS A 207 -6.46 11.96 22.35
CA HIS A 207 -6.82 12.90 23.43
C HIS A 207 -6.68 12.14 24.76
N PRO A 208 -5.69 12.49 25.58
CA PRO A 208 -5.52 11.92 26.92
C PRO A 208 -6.66 12.30 27.87
#